data_a3e1c38642d9a47ea520fa81a28ebdf5
#
_entry.id   a3e1c38642d9a47ea520fa81a28ebdf5
#
_cell.length_a   1.000
_cell.length_b   1.000
_cell.length_c   1.000
_cell.angle_alpha   90.00
_cell.angle_beta   90.00
_cell.angle_gamma   90.00
#
_symmetry.space_group_name_H-M   'P 1'
#
loop_
_entity.id
_entity.type
_entity.pdbx_description
1 polymer ?
#
loop_
_entity_poly.entity_id
_entity_poly.type
_entity_poly.pdbx_seq_one_letter_code
_entity_poly.pdbx_strand_id
1 'polypeptide(L)'
;MNQYVTGAVIRKLREQKNMTQAELAEVLQVSDKAISKWETGHGYPDITLLEPLAVALGISVLELLSGEEIQNTNRCANMLRSLWYV
;
A
#
# COMPACT_ATOMS: atom_id res chain seq x y z
N MET A 1 11.48 8.48 -1.48
CA MET A 1 10.23 7.94 -0.91
C MET A 1 10.02 8.52 0.48
N ASN A 2 8.80 8.86 0.80
CA ASN A 2 8.46 9.44 2.10
C ASN A 2 7.86 8.35 2.98
N GLN A 3 8.53 7.99 4.08
CA GLN A 3 8.10 6.91 4.97
C GLN A 3 6.71 7.15 5.52
N TYR A 4 6.45 8.37 5.91
CA TYR A 4 5.20 8.71 6.56
C TYR A 4 4.03 8.56 5.59
N VAL A 5 4.20 9.05 4.37
CA VAL A 5 3.13 8.96 3.37
C VAL A 5 2.84 7.50 3.03
N THR A 6 3.89 6.70 2.85
CA THR A 6 3.70 5.29 2.55
C THR A 6 2.98 4.58 3.68
N GLY A 7 3.32 4.91 4.93
CA GLY A 7 2.66 4.30 6.08
C GLY A 7 1.17 4.62 6.14
N ALA A 8 0.82 5.87 5.85
CA ALA A 8 -0.58 6.28 5.85
C ALA A 8 -1.39 5.51 4.80
N VAL A 9 -0.79 5.25 3.64
CA VAL A 9 -1.45 4.49 2.59
C VAL A 9 -1.64 3.04 3.01
N ILE A 10 -0.61 2.45 3.62
CA ILE A 10 -0.70 1.07 4.09
C ILE A 10 -1.87 0.92 5.06
N ARG A 11 -1.94 1.82 6.03
CA ARG A 11 -2.99 1.75 7.04
C ARG A 11 -4.37 1.93 6.41
N LYS A 12 -4.51 2.92 5.54
CA LYS A 12 -5.80 3.22 4.91
C LYS A 12 -6.30 2.01 4.13
N LEU A 13 -5.45 1.44 3.30
CA LEU A 13 -5.86 0.32 2.47
C LEU A 13 -6.11 -0.94 3.27
N ARG A 14 -5.31 -1.15 4.32
CA ARG A 14 -5.54 -2.27 5.22
C ARG A 14 -6.91 -2.17 5.87
N GLU A 15 -7.24 -0.99 6.38
CA GLU A 15 -8.51 -0.76 7.03
C GLU A 15 -9.68 -0.89 6.06
N GLN A 16 -9.49 -0.45 4.83
CA GLN A 16 -10.53 -0.60 3.81
C GLN A 16 -10.84 -2.07 3.51
N LYS A 17 -9.87 -2.95 3.72
CA LYS A 17 -10.07 -4.37 3.53
C LYS A 17 -10.46 -5.08 4.81
N ASN A 18 -10.71 -4.33 5.87
CA ASN A 18 -11.11 -4.89 7.16
C ASN A 18 -10.09 -5.86 7.72
N MET A 19 -8.81 -5.56 7.52
CA MET A 19 -7.73 -6.38 8.03
C MET A 19 -7.12 -5.73 9.26
N THR A 20 -6.79 -6.55 10.25
CA THR A 20 -6.01 -6.07 11.39
C THR A 20 -4.53 -6.03 10.99
N GLN A 21 -3.73 -5.33 11.82
CA GLN A 21 -2.28 -5.35 11.62
C GLN A 21 -1.73 -6.77 11.69
N ALA A 22 -2.27 -7.56 12.62
CA ALA A 22 -1.82 -8.94 12.78
C ALA A 22 -2.14 -9.78 11.54
N GLU A 23 -3.30 -9.56 10.94
CA GLU A 23 -3.68 -10.30 9.75
C GLU A 23 -2.77 -9.96 8.56
N LEU A 24 -2.48 -8.68 8.38
CA LEU A 24 -1.56 -8.29 7.31
C LEU A 24 -0.17 -8.84 7.58
N ALA A 25 0.26 -8.79 8.82
CA ALA A 25 1.57 -9.32 9.20
C ALA A 25 1.67 -10.81 8.88
N GLU A 26 0.60 -11.55 9.13
CA GLU A 26 0.59 -12.98 8.85
C GLU A 26 0.73 -13.25 7.36
N VAL A 27 0.01 -12.49 6.54
CA VAL A 27 0.10 -12.64 5.08
C VAL A 27 1.52 -12.41 4.60
N LEU A 28 2.21 -11.43 5.17
CA LEU A 28 3.56 -11.08 4.77
C LEU A 28 4.63 -11.84 5.54
N GLN A 29 4.24 -12.62 6.55
CA GLN A 29 5.15 -13.38 7.40
C GLN A 29 6.15 -12.47 8.11
N VAL A 30 5.63 -11.37 8.66
CA VAL A 30 6.41 -10.45 9.49
C VAL A 30 5.67 -10.27 10.80
N SER A 31 6.27 -9.54 11.74
CA SER A 31 5.60 -9.27 13.00
C SER A 31 4.59 -8.14 12.85
N ASP A 32 3.57 -8.12 13.71
CA ASP A 32 2.63 -7.02 13.72
C ASP A 32 3.31 -5.72 14.12
N LYS A 33 4.40 -5.80 14.87
CA LYS A 33 5.18 -4.61 15.21
C LYS A 33 5.82 -3.99 13.98
N ALA A 34 6.21 -4.81 13.00
CA ALA A 34 6.75 -4.30 11.75
C ALA A 34 5.69 -3.49 11.01
N ILE A 35 4.47 -4.03 10.94
CA ILE A 35 3.36 -3.31 10.30
C ILE A 35 3.12 -1.98 11.02
N SER A 36 3.10 -2.01 12.35
CA SER A 36 2.87 -0.80 13.12
C SER A 36 3.94 0.25 12.85
N LYS A 37 5.21 -0.16 12.76
CA LYS A 37 6.28 0.78 12.46
C LYS A 37 6.10 1.41 11.08
N TRP A 38 5.74 0.59 10.08
CA TRP A 38 5.55 1.13 8.74
C TRP A 38 4.40 2.15 8.72
N GLU A 39 3.30 1.82 9.42
CA GLU A 39 2.11 2.67 9.38
C GLU A 39 2.30 3.98 10.13
N THR A 40 3.23 4.00 11.08
CA THR A 40 3.48 5.21 11.85
C THR A 40 4.71 5.99 11.38
N GLY A 41 5.33 5.53 10.28
CA GLY A 41 6.45 6.27 9.70
C GLY A 41 7.77 6.02 10.39
N HIS A 42 7.89 4.94 11.18
CA HIS A 42 9.12 4.63 11.89
C HIS A 42 9.98 3.59 11.17
N GLY A 43 9.61 3.22 9.97
CA GLY A 43 10.38 2.29 9.19
C GLY A 43 9.73 2.03 7.85
N TYR A 44 10.42 1.32 6.99
CA TYR A 44 9.92 0.92 5.68
C TYR A 44 9.87 -0.60 5.57
N PRO A 45 8.96 -1.12 4.75
CA PRO A 45 9.06 -2.53 4.37
C PRO A 45 10.37 -2.78 3.65
N ASP A 46 10.94 -3.96 3.86
CA ASP A 46 12.09 -4.38 3.09
C ASP A 46 11.70 -4.44 1.61
N ILE A 47 12.68 -4.21 0.73
CA ILE A 47 12.39 -4.15 -0.70
C ILE A 47 11.77 -5.46 -1.19
N THR A 48 12.13 -6.59 -0.59
CA THR A 48 11.57 -7.88 -0.98
C THR A 48 10.11 -8.03 -0.57
N LEU A 49 9.62 -7.17 0.30
CA LEU A 49 8.24 -7.21 0.77
C LEU A 49 7.33 -6.24 0.02
N LEU A 50 7.90 -5.37 -0.82
CA LEU A 50 7.10 -4.34 -1.47
C LEU A 50 6.03 -4.93 -2.39
N GLU A 51 6.40 -5.91 -3.20
CA GLU A 51 5.44 -6.51 -4.11
C GLU A 51 4.38 -7.32 -3.37
N PRO A 52 4.73 -8.22 -2.44
CA PRO A 52 3.68 -8.92 -1.68
C PRO A 52 2.77 -7.97 -0.92
N LEU A 53 3.32 -6.89 -0.38
CA LEU A 53 2.51 -5.91 0.32
C LEU A 53 1.54 -5.22 -0.62
N ALA A 54 2.00 -4.80 -1.78
CA ALA A 54 1.15 -4.15 -2.77
C ALA A 54 0.02 -5.10 -3.21
N VAL A 55 0.36 -6.37 -3.44
CA VAL A 55 -0.64 -7.37 -3.82
C VAL A 55 -1.68 -7.53 -2.70
N ALA A 56 -1.23 -7.62 -1.46
CA ALA A 56 -2.14 -7.77 -0.33
C ALA A 56 -3.08 -6.59 -0.20
N LEU A 57 -2.61 -5.40 -0.53
CA LEU A 57 -3.41 -4.18 -0.43
C LEU A 57 -4.19 -3.87 -1.71
N GLY A 58 -3.95 -4.62 -2.79
CA GLY A 58 -4.69 -4.44 -4.03
C GLY A 58 -4.26 -3.25 -4.86
N ILE A 59 -3.00 -2.83 -4.73
CA ILE A 59 -2.47 -1.70 -5.49
C ILE A 59 -1.17 -2.12 -6.17
N SER A 60 -0.64 -1.24 -7.01
CA SER A 60 0.66 -1.47 -7.62
C SER A 60 1.77 -1.02 -6.68
N VAL A 61 2.99 -1.52 -6.93
CA VAL A 61 4.14 -1.07 -6.17
C VAL A 61 4.36 0.43 -6.38
N LEU A 62 4.12 0.91 -7.61
CA LEU A 62 4.28 2.34 -7.87
C LEU A 62 3.33 3.18 -7.01
N GLU A 63 2.07 2.75 -6.89
CA GLU A 63 1.12 3.46 -6.03
C GLU A 63 1.56 3.43 -4.59
N LEU A 64 2.07 2.30 -4.14
CA LEU A 64 2.56 2.17 -2.78
C LEU A 64 3.71 3.13 -2.51
N LEU A 65 4.66 3.21 -3.44
CA LEU A 65 5.83 4.06 -3.27
C LEU A 65 5.50 5.54 -3.40
N SER A 66 4.50 5.88 -4.22
CA SER A 66 4.11 7.28 -4.38
C SER A 66 3.32 7.79 -3.19
N GLY A 67 2.74 6.88 -2.42
CA GLY A 67 1.92 7.27 -1.29
C GLY A 67 0.55 7.75 -1.68
N GLU A 68 0.11 7.48 -2.91
CA GLU A 68 -1.19 7.92 -3.40
C GLU A 68 -1.96 6.75 -3.96
N GLU A 69 -3.26 6.79 -3.75
CA GLU A 69 -4.16 5.88 -4.45
C GLU A 69 -4.43 6.48 -5.81
N ILE A 70 -4.26 5.71 -6.84
CA ILE A 70 -4.60 6.15 -8.16
C ILE A 70 -5.97 5.61 -8.47
N GLN A 71 -6.90 6.47 -8.59
CA GLN A 71 -8.24 6.06 -8.89
C GLN A 71 -8.93 6.97 -9.77
N ASN A 72 -9.13 6.84 -9.19
CA ASN A 72 -9.68 7.39 -9.56
C ASN A 72 -10.29 7.66 -10.03
N THR A 73 -10.42 7.95 -9.98
CA THR A 73 -11.09 8.43 -10.48
C THR A 73 -11.06 8.62 -11.69
N ASN A 74 -10.61 8.62 -12.06
CA ASN A 74 -10.33 8.58 -13.15
C ASN A 74 -9.56 7.78 -13.49
N ARG A 75 -9.54 7.07 -12.89
CA ARG A 75 -8.77 6.21 -13.18
C ARG A 75 -9.18 5.43 -14.17
N CYS A 76 -9.82 5.34 -14.32
CA CYS A 76 -10.01 4.73 -15.35
C CYS A 76 -10.15 5.52 -16.31
N ALA A 77 -10.66 6.26 -16.10
CA ALA A 77 -10.69 6.96 -17.09
C ALA A 77 -9.50 7.50 -17.26
N ASN A 78 -9.04 7.55 -16.59
CA ASN A 78 -7.94 7.88 -16.76
C ASN A 78 -7.18 7.04 -16.99
N MET A 79 -7.38 6.20 -16.77
CA MET A 79 -6.66 5.41 -17.13
C MET A 79 -7.06 4.83 -18.13
N LEU A 80 -7.74 4.87 -18.54
CA LEU A 80 -7.90 4.43 -19.52
C LEU A 80 -7.68 5.21 -20.35
N ARG A 81 -7.77 6.11 -20.18
CA ARG A 81 -7.32 6.79 -20.68
C ARG A 81 -6.32 6.88 -20.71
N SER A 82 -6.32 6.69 -20.25
CA SER A 82 -5.39 6.53 -20.02
C SER A 82 -5.04 5.83 -20.41
N LEU A 83 -5.52 5.47 -20.52
CA LEU A 83 -5.20 4.82 -20.56
C LEU A 83 -5.30 4.80 -21.30
N TRP A 84 -6.00 5.03 -21.33
CA TRP A 84 -6.00 5.20 -21.53
C TRP A 84 -5.89 5.63 -21.79
N TYR A 85 -6.16 5.82 -21.75
CA TYR A 85 -5.90 6.36 -21.63
C TYR A 85 -5.64 6.47 -21.87
N VAL A 86 -6.14 6.44 -21.96
CA VAL A 86 -5.76 6.47 -21.85
C VAL A 86 -5.56 6.64 -21.73
#